data_5f95e661b4ae7b4636e75fa3661f5baa
#
_entry.id   5f95e661b4ae7b4636e75fa3661f5baa
#
_cell.length_a   1.000
_cell.length_b   1.000
_cell.length_c   1.000
_cell.angle_alpha   90.00
_cell.angle_beta   90.00
_cell.angle_gamma   90.00
#
_symmetry.space_group_name_H-M   'P 1'
#
loop_
_entity.id
_entity.type
_entity.pdbx_description
1 polymer ?
#
loop_
_entity_poly.entity_id
_entity_poly.type
_entity_poly.pdbx_seq_one_letter_code
_entity_poly.pdbx_strand_id
1 'polypeptide(L)'
;MVGAPAEEIVKEIGAYKPDLVVMGAQGKTNVKKLFMGSVTNAVLAGCDTPVLLVREKPAPAQDALRVGIAVDGSEYSLKAIEWIGKNRELFGNKADFEVLSAVEDFYADLMTAANDCDAPTVSMEDAEKYEQQEFEYATARAIPALQDIGVQPRAVRLVGNPGDAIARYANKEKLDLVVMGSHGFTNFKSAVLGSVATRVAAEAECPILIIR
;
A
#
# COMPACT_ATOMS: atom_id res chain seq x y z
N MET A 1 -16.29 -12.67 25.17
CA MET A 1 -17.04 -11.58 24.50
C MET A 1 -18.13 -12.21 23.64
N VAL A 2 -19.35 -11.70 23.72
CA VAL A 2 -20.50 -12.16 22.93
C VAL A 2 -21.02 -10.92 22.18
N GLY A 3 -20.82 -10.90 20.85
CA GLY A 3 -21.21 -9.75 19.99
C GLY A 3 -20.74 -9.94 18.56
N ALA A 4 -20.98 -8.95 17.69
CA ALA A 4 -20.43 -8.96 16.33
C ALA A 4 -18.90 -8.81 16.40
N PRO A 5 -18.11 -9.75 15.84
CA PRO A 5 -16.65 -9.77 16.04
C PRO A 5 -15.94 -8.45 15.73
N ALA A 6 -16.34 -7.76 14.68
CA ALA A 6 -15.72 -6.50 14.27
C ALA A 6 -15.99 -5.38 15.29
N GLU A 7 -17.21 -5.25 15.79
CA GLU A 7 -17.61 -4.24 16.78
C GLU A 7 -16.85 -4.42 18.09
N GLU A 8 -16.74 -5.66 18.56
CA GLU A 8 -16.01 -5.96 19.79
C GLU A 8 -14.51 -5.70 19.65
N ILE A 9 -13.91 -6.03 18.49
CA ILE A 9 -12.50 -5.73 18.21
C ILE A 9 -12.27 -4.21 18.20
N VAL A 10 -13.10 -3.44 17.49
CA VAL A 10 -12.98 -1.96 17.41
C VAL A 10 -13.14 -1.34 18.80
N LYS A 11 -14.10 -1.81 19.60
CA LYS A 11 -14.31 -1.35 20.98
C LYS A 11 -13.07 -1.64 21.85
N GLU A 12 -12.48 -2.82 21.71
CA GLU A 12 -11.29 -3.21 22.46
C GLU A 12 -10.07 -2.39 22.04
N ILE A 13 -9.90 -2.11 20.74
CA ILE A 13 -8.87 -1.20 20.22
C ILE A 13 -9.01 0.19 20.86
N GLY A 14 -10.25 0.73 20.91
CA GLY A 14 -10.53 2.02 21.53
C GLY A 14 -10.24 2.08 23.04
N ALA A 15 -10.46 0.97 23.75
CA ALA A 15 -10.21 0.86 25.18
C ALA A 15 -8.72 0.64 25.51
N TYR A 16 -8.06 -0.27 24.77
CA TYR A 16 -6.66 -0.65 25.01
C TYR A 16 -5.66 0.32 24.40
N LYS A 17 -6.04 1.00 23.29
CA LYS A 17 -5.21 1.95 22.53
C LYS A 17 -3.85 1.36 22.13
N PRO A 18 -3.83 0.23 21.40
CA PRO A 18 -2.59 -0.39 20.96
C PRO A 18 -1.87 0.49 19.91
N ASP A 19 -0.54 0.36 19.84
CA ASP A 19 0.27 1.03 18.80
C ASP A 19 0.14 0.34 17.43
N LEU A 20 -0.23 -0.93 17.42
CA LEU A 20 -0.39 -1.75 16.21
C LEU A 20 -1.44 -2.84 16.46
N VAL A 21 -2.33 -3.02 15.50
CA VAL A 21 -3.26 -4.16 15.44
C VAL A 21 -2.73 -5.18 14.43
N VAL A 22 -2.64 -6.43 14.81
CA VAL A 22 -2.24 -7.53 13.92
C VAL A 22 -3.44 -8.47 13.74
N MET A 23 -3.82 -8.70 12.48
CA MET A 23 -4.96 -9.57 12.18
C MET A 23 -4.77 -10.32 10.86
N GLY A 24 -5.44 -11.47 10.72
CA GLY A 24 -5.46 -12.21 9.47
C GLY A 24 -6.21 -11.44 8.37
N ALA A 25 -5.66 -11.41 7.18
CA ALA A 25 -6.32 -10.78 6.02
C ALA A 25 -7.61 -11.52 5.60
N GLN A 26 -7.71 -12.83 5.90
CA GLN A 26 -8.84 -13.70 5.55
C GLN A 26 -9.29 -14.52 6.76
N GLY A 27 -10.61 -14.77 6.82
CA GLY A 27 -11.20 -15.71 7.79
C GLY A 27 -11.12 -17.17 7.29
N LYS A 28 -11.65 -18.10 8.11
CA LYS A 28 -11.64 -19.57 7.85
C LYS A 28 -12.47 -20.04 6.66
N THR A 29 -13.21 -19.18 6.00
CA THR A 29 -14.02 -19.54 4.82
C THR A 29 -13.17 -19.48 3.56
N ASN A 30 -12.97 -20.62 2.93
CA ASN A 30 -12.26 -20.85 1.67
C ASN A 30 -12.93 -20.16 0.44
N VAL A 31 -13.27 -18.89 0.53
CA VAL A 31 -13.74 -18.11 -0.61
C VAL A 31 -12.52 -17.45 -1.26
N LYS A 32 -12.36 -17.74 -2.55
CA LYS A 32 -11.29 -17.28 -3.48
C LYS A 32 -10.35 -16.20 -2.93
N LYS A 33 -9.05 -16.38 -3.11
CA LYS A 33 -7.90 -15.53 -2.69
C LYS A 33 -8.02 -14.00 -2.89
N LEU A 34 -9.09 -13.51 -3.49
CA LEU A 34 -9.32 -12.13 -3.94
C LEU A 34 -10.19 -11.28 -2.99
N PHE A 35 -10.54 -11.76 -1.80
CA PHE A 35 -11.41 -10.99 -0.90
C PHE A 35 -10.80 -10.85 0.48
N MET A 36 -10.75 -9.59 0.95
CA MET A 36 -10.49 -9.28 2.34
C MET A 36 -11.71 -9.68 3.18
N GLY A 37 -11.48 -10.27 4.36
CA GLY A 37 -12.56 -10.71 5.25
C GLY A 37 -13.46 -9.55 5.70
N SER A 38 -14.75 -9.82 5.91
CA SER A 38 -15.71 -8.80 6.35
C SER A 38 -15.34 -8.19 7.72
N VAL A 39 -14.82 -9.00 8.64
CA VAL A 39 -14.32 -8.52 9.95
C VAL A 39 -13.13 -7.60 9.76
N THR A 40 -12.17 -7.98 8.91
CA THR A 40 -10.98 -7.16 8.60
C THR A 40 -11.37 -5.82 7.99
N ASN A 41 -12.29 -5.81 7.02
CA ASN A 41 -12.81 -4.58 6.43
C ASN A 41 -13.47 -3.67 7.47
N ALA A 42 -14.30 -4.24 8.35
CA ALA A 42 -15.01 -3.48 9.36
C ALA A 42 -14.07 -2.93 10.44
N VAL A 43 -13.03 -3.68 10.84
CA VAL A 43 -11.99 -3.20 11.76
C VAL A 43 -11.18 -2.07 11.12
N LEU A 44 -10.73 -2.24 9.87
CA LEU A 44 -10.05 -1.19 9.14
C LEU A 44 -10.89 0.08 8.97
N ALA A 45 -12.21 -0.05 8.83
CA ALA A 45 -13.12 1.08 8.76
C ALA A 45 -13.33 1.77 10.12
N GLY A 46 -13.24 1.02 11.21
CA GLY A 46 -13.64 1.46 12.56
C GLY A 46 -12.50 1.91 13.47
N CYS A 47 -11.21 1.83 13.06
CA CYS A 47 -10.09 2.25 13.91
C CYS A 47 -9.09 3.12 13.16
N ASP A 48 -8.42 4.02 13.89
CA ASP A 48 -7.33 4.87 13.38
C ASP A 48 -5.93 4.29 13.70
N THR A 49 -5.88 3.17 14.39
CA THR A 49 -4.64 2.47 14.72
C THR A 49 -4.06 1.79 13.48
N PRO A 50 -2.75 1.81 13.27
CA PRO A 50 -2.09 1.03 12.23
C PRO A 50 -2.47 -0.45 12.29
N VAL A 51 -2.71 -1.07 11.13
CA VAL A 51 -3.13 -2.47 11.03
C VAL A 51 -2.17 -3.26 10.15
N LEU A 52 -1.57 -4.30 10.71
CA LEU A 52 -0.80 -5.29 9.97
C LEU A 52 -1.71 -6.47 9.59
N LEU A 53 -1.96 -6.60 8.31
CA LEU A 53 -2.68 -7.74 7.73
C LEU A 53 -1.70 -8.86 7.44
N VAL A 54 -1.82 -9.97 8.15
CA VAL A 54 -0.96 -11.14 7.95
C VAL A 54 -1.63 -12.19 7.08
N ARG A 55 -0.82 -12.93 6.35
CA ARG A 55 -1.21 -14.05 5.50
C ARG A 55 -0.40 -15.29 5.87
N GLU A 56 -0.90 -16.47 5.51
CA GLU A 56 -0.12 -17.70 5.60
C GLU A 56 0.99 -17.67 4.55
N LYS A 57 2.14 -17.17 4.94
CA LYS A 57 3.36 -17.18 4.15
C LYS A 57 4.48 -17.77 5.00
N PRO A 58 5.39 -18.56 4.44
CA PRO A 58 6.60 -18.97 5.17
C PRO A 58 7.35 -17.75 5.67
N ALA A 59 8.00 -17.88 6.83
CA ALA A 59 8.90 -16.84 7.32
C ALA A 59 9.95 -16.49 6.25
N PRO A 60 10.41 -15.23 6.17
CA PRO A 60 11.44 -14.82 5.23
C PRO A 60 12.64 -15.76 5.31
N ALA A 61 13.14 -16.19 4.15
CA ALA A 61 14.28 -17.09 4.09
C ALA A 61 15.63 -16.42 4.41
N GLN A 62 15.63 -15.09 4.60
CA GLN A 62 16.80 -14.26 4.84
C GLN A 62 16.61 -13.39 6.08
N ASP A 63 17.72 -13.04 6.75
CA ASP A 63 17.75 -12.12 7.89
C ASP A 63 17.38 -10.66 7.52
N ALA A 64 17.16 -10.37 6.24
CA ALA A 64 16.84 -9.06 5.72
C ALA A 64 15.43 -9.05 5.11
N LEU A 65 14.53 -8.25 5.69
CA LEU A 65 13.21 -8.04 5.13
C LEU A 65 13.31 -7.18 3.85
N ARG A 66 12.60 -7.59 2.80
CA ARG A 66 12.35 -6.77 1.62
C ARG A 66 11.02 -6.05 1.76
N VAL A 67 11.07 -4.74 1.96
CA VAL A 67 9.91 -3.92 2.30
C VAL A 67 9.59 -2.95 1.17
N GLY A 68 8.42 -3.09 0.55
CA GLY A 68 7.90 -2.11 -0.38
C GLY A 68 7.11 -1.03 0.36
N ILE A 69 7.37 0.24 0.06
CA ILE A 69 6.63 1.38 0.59
C ILE A 69 5.87 2.00 -0.57
N ALA A 70 4.54 1.83 -0.59
CA ALA A 70 3.71 2.42 -1.63
C ALA A 70 3.47 3.90 -1.36
N VAL A 71 3.84 4.75 -2.32
CA VAL A 71 3.70 6.20 -2.22
C VAL A 71 3.02 6.79 -3.46
N ASP A 72 2.25 7.85 -3.23
CA ASP A 72 1.56 8.64 -4.25
C ASP A 72 1.79 10.15 -4.07
N GLY A 73 2.62 10.55 -3.11
CA GLY A 73 2.87 11.95 -2.74
C GLY A 73 1.85 12.52 -1.73
N SER A 74 0.84 11.77 -1.33
CA SER A 74 -0.16 12.19 -0.34
C SER A 74 0.41 12.28 1.08
N GLU A 75 -0.32 12.96 1.97
CA GLU A 75 0.00 13.00 3.40
C GLU A 75 -0.06 11.61 4.05
N TYR A 76 -0.88 10.70 3.53
CA TYR A 76 -0.94 9.32 4.03
C TYR A 76 0.33 8.52 3.71
N SER A 77 0.94 8.77 2.56
CA SER A 77 2.26 8.21 2.22
C SER A 77 3.33 8.68 3.21
N LEU A 78 3.32 9.97 3.59
CA LEU A 78 4.27 10.51 4.56
C LEU A 78 4.04 9.99 5.97
N LYS A 79 2.79 9.84 6.41
CA LYS A 79 2.47 9.19 7.70
C LYS A 79 3.01 7.76 7.75
N ALA A 80 2.96 7.01 6.64
CA ALA A 80 3.54 5.68 6.57
C ALA A 80 5.06 5.72 6.81
N ILE A 81 5.75 6.68 6.20
CA ILE A 81 7.21 6.88 6.39
C ILE A 81 7.53 7.31 7.83
N GLU A 82 6.77 8.25 8.39
CA GLU A 82 6.91 8.64 9.79
C GLU A 82 6.76 7.44 10.73
N TRP A 83 5.77 6.59 10.47
CA TRP A 83 5.54 5.40 11.28
C TRP A 83 6.72 4.42 11.19
N ILE A 84 7.28 4.21 9.99
CA ILE A 84 8.51 3.42 9.80
C ILE A 84 9.64 4.00 10.63
N GLY A 85 9.84 5.31 10.61
CA GLY A 85 10.89 5.98 11.39
C GLY A 85 10.75 5.76 12.89
N LYS A 86 9.54 5.91 13.43
CA LYS A 86 9.23 5.70 14.85
C LYS A 86 9.38 4.24 15.30
N ASN A 87 9.23 3.29 14.37
CA ASN A 87 9.21 1.86 14.64
C ASN A 87 10.30 1.11 13.85
N ARG A 88 11.43 1.77 13.59
CA ARG A 88 12.50 1.26 12.73
C ARG A 88 13.02 -0.12 13.16
N GLU A 89 13.04 -0.37 14.45
CA GLU A 89 13.50 -1.62 15.04
C GLU A 89 12.66 -2.85 14.64
N LEU A 90 11.37 -2.66 14.31
CA LEU A 90 10.48 -3.75 13.87
C LEU A 90 10.89 -4.35 12.51
N PHE A 91 11.65 -3.61 11.72
CA PHE A 91 12.11 -4.05 10.39
C PHE A 91 13.49 -4.72 10.44
N GLY A 92 14.20 -4.64 11.57
CA GLY A 92 15.56 -5.13 11.69
C GLY A 92 16.60 -4.24 10.99
N ASN A 93 17.88 -4.45 11.31
CA ASN A 93 18.97 -3.58 10.85
C ASN A 93 19.34 -3.77 9.38
N LYS A 94 18.93 -4.88 8.77
CA LYS A 94 19.28 -5.26 7.39
C LYS A 94 18.12 -5.13 6.41
N ALA A 95 17.00 -4.53 6.82
CA ALA A 95 15.84 -4.38 5.94
C ALA A 95 16.20 -3.55 4.69
N ASP A 96 15.82 -4.08 3.52
CA ASP A 96 15.92 -3.42 2.24
C ASP A 96 14.59 -2.76 1.88
N PHE A 97 14.62 -1.47 1.59
CA PHE A 97 13.42 -0.67 1.37
C PHE A 97 13.32 -0.23 -0.09
N GLU A 98 12.16 -0.46 -0.68
CA GLU A 98 11.83 -0.03 -2.02
C GLU A 98 10.64 0.95 -1.96
N VAL A 99 10.81 2.15 -2.53
CA VAL A 99 9.70 3.09 -2.72
C VAL A 99 8.99 2.73 -4.02
N LEU A 100 7.74 2.32 -3.92
CA LEU A 100 6.90 1.91 -5.04
C LEU A 100 5.92 3.04 -5.36
N SER A 101 6.02 3.62 -6.55
CA SER A 101 5.02 4.54 -7.06
C SER A 101 4.47 4.03 -8.38
N ALA A 102 3.15 3.92 -8.45
CA ALA A 102 2.45 3.50 -9.65
C ALA A 102 1.84 4.70 -10.35
N VAL A 103 2.17 4.86 -11.62
CA VAL A 103 1.63 5.86 -12.53
C VAL A 103 0.68 5.19 -13.51
N GLU A 104 -0.36 5.90 -13.93
CA GLU A 104 -1.27 5.38 -14.95
C GLU A 104 -0.53 5.19 -16.29
N ASP A 105 -0.98 4.20 -17.08
CA ASP A 105 -0.45 3.94 -18.43
C ASP A 105 -1.02 4.99 -19.39
N PHE A 106 -0.39 6.15 -19.43
CA PHE A 106 -0.86 7.29 -20.17
C PHE A 106 -0.98 7.01 -21.69
N TYR A 107 -0.08 6.19 -22.22
CA TYR A 107 -0.13 5.83 -23.65
C TYR A 107 -1.31 4.89 -23.95
N ALA A 108 -1.56 3.89 -23.12
CA ALA A 108 -2.69 2.99 -23.29
C ALA A 108 -4.03 3.70 -23.15
N ASP A 109 -4.14 4.63 -22.19
CA ASP A 109 -5.34 5.43 -21.98
C ASP A 109 -5.64 6.34 -23.14
N LEU A 110 -4.62 7.01 -23.73
CA LEU A 110 -4.76 7.81 -24.94
C LEU A 110 -5.15 6.97 -26.14
N MET A 111 -4.55 5.79 -26.33
CA MET A 111 -4.90 4.90 -27.44
C MET A 111 -6.32 4.38 -27.34
N THR A 112 -6.82 4.22 -26.10
CA THR A 112 -8.21 3.83 -25.87
C THR A 112 -9.17 5.00 -26.19
N ALA A 113 -8.80 6.23 -25.85
CA ALA A 113 -9.55 7.43 -26.16
C ALA A 113 -9.50 7.81 -27.67
N ALA A 114 -8.41 7.46 -28.38
CA ALA A 114 -8.20 7.77 -29.79
C ALA A 114 -9.13 7.01 -30.76
N ASN A 115 -9.92 6.06 -30.28
CA ASN A 115 -11.01 5.48 -31.07
C ASN A 115 -12.18 6.47 -31.33
N ASP A 116 -12.19 7.62 -30.65
CA ASP A 116 -13.04 8.79 -30.94
C ASP A 116 -12.22 9.80 -31.77
N CYS A 117 -12.68 10.08 -32.96
CA CYS A 117 -12.05 10.70 -34.15
C CYS A 117 -11.21 12.00 -34.00
N ASP A 118 -10.88 12.51 -32.83
CA ASP A 118 -10.14 13.75 -32.58
C ASP A 118 -9.06 13.67 -31.49
N ALA A 119 -8.55 12.47 -31.18
CA ALA A 119 -7.53 12.36 -30.14
C ALA A 119 -6.20 12.98 -30.56
N PRO A 120 -5.54 13.78 -29.71
CA PRO A 120 -4.23 14.36 -30.01
C PRO A 120 -3.21 13.24 -30.22
N THR A 121 -2.37 13.41 -31.27
CA THR A 121 -1.26 12.50 -31.54
C THR A 121 -0.18 12.69 -30.46
N VAL A 122 -0.24 11.91 -29.38
CA VAL A 122 0.81 11.91 -28.36
C VAL A 122 1.80 10.81 -28.69
N SER A 123 3.08 11.16 -28.69
CA SER A 123 4.14 10.18 -28.94
C SER A 123 4.38 9.30 -27.70
N MET A 124 4.95 8.10 -27.89
CA MET A 124 5.39 7.27 -26.77
C MET A 124 6.41 7.99 -25.87
N GLU A 125 7.26 8.86 -26.45
CA GLU A 125 8.24 9.65 -25.73
C GLU A 125 7.55 10.69 -24.81
N ASP A 126 6.49 11.34 -25.27
CA ASP A 126 5.72 12.29 -24.45
C ASP A 126 4.98 11.57 -23.31
N ALA A 127 4.43 10.38 -23.58
CA ALA A 127 3.78 9.57 -22.56
C ALA A 127 4.80 9.13 -21.47
N GLU A 128 5.96 8.63 -21.86
CA GLU A 128 7.02 8.23 -20.93
C GLU A 128 7.52 9.42 -20.08
N LYS A 129 7.63 10.60 -20.70
CA LYS A 129 8.00 11.83 -20.00
C LYS A 129 6.95 12.25 -18.97
N TYR A 130 5.66 12.12 -19.31
CA TYR A 130 4.58 12.40 -18.38
C TYR A 130 4.60 11.42 -17.19
N GLU A 131 4.68 10.13 -17.46
CA GLU A 131 4.80 9.09 -16.43
C GLU A 131 6.00 9.31 -15.51
N GLN A 132 7.13 9.75 -16.07
CA GLN A 132 8.31 10.07 -15.29
C GLN A 132 8.09 11.29 -14.38
N GLN A 133 7.41 12.34 -14.87
CA GLN A 133 7.07 13.50 -14.05
C GLN A 133 6.13 13.16 -12.90
N GLU A 134 5.11 12.34 -13.15
CA GLU A 134 4.20 11.85 -12.11
C GLU A 134 4.96 11.03 -11.05
N PHE A 135 5.85 10.15 -11.47
CA PHE A 135 6.69 9.38 -10.57
C PHE A 135 7.59 10.27 -9.71
N GLU A 136 8.24 11.27 -10.32
CA GLU A 136 9.09 12.22 -9.60
C GLU A 136 8.28 13.04 -8.58
N TYR A 137 7.09 13.49 -8.96
CA TYR A 137 6.18 14.20 -8.06
C TYR A 137 5.79 13.32 -6.85
N ALA A 138 5.36 12.09 -7.10
CA ALA A 138 4.93 11.16 -6.05
C ALA A 138 6.06 10.80 -5.07
N THR A 139 7.31 10.75 -5.54
CA THR A 139 8.47 10.34 -4.74
C THR A 139 9.26 11.50 -4.13
N ALA A 140 9.03 12.74 -4.59
CA ALA A 140 9.80 13.93 -4.22
C ALA A 140 9.89 14.19 -2.71
N ARG A 141 8.83 13.89 -1.95
CA ARG A 141 8.79 14.06 -0.49
C ARG A 141 9.17 12.76 0.25
N ALA A 142 8.85 11.63 -0.35
CA ALA A 142 9.01 10.32 0.28
C ALA A 142 10.49 9.91 0.40
N ILE A 143 11.28 10.09 -0.66
CA ILE A 143 12.69 9.70 -0.66
C ILE A 143 13.50 10.49 0.36
N PRO A 144 13.45 11.84 0.40
CA PRO A 144 14.15 12.60 1.42
C PRO A 144 13.71 12.23 2.85
N ALA A 145 12.41 12.07 3.09
CA ALA A 145 11.89 11.70 4.41
C ALA A 145 12.41 10.33 4.88
N LEU A 146 12.60 9.37 3.98
CA LEU A 146 13.24 8.09 4.30
C LEU A 146 14.73 8.24 4.58
N GLN A 147 15.42 9.08 3.81
CA GLN A 147 16.85 9.37 4.03
C GLN A 147 17.09 10.03 5.38
N ASP A 148 16.21 10.94 5.80
CA ASP A 148 16.28 11.61 7.10
C ASP A 148 16.19 10.65 8.30
N ILE A 149 15.50 9.51 8.11
CA ILE A 149 15.43 8.43 9.11
C ILE A 149 16.47 7.32 8.90
N GLY A 150 17.49 7.57 8.08
CA GLY A 150 18.61 6.67 7.84
C GLY A 150 18.30 5.49 6.90
N VAL A 151 17.23 5.59 6.09
CA VAL A 151 16.87 4.60 5.07
C VAL A 151 17.34 5.08 3.71
N GLN A 152 18.05 4.22 2.96
CA GLN A 152 18.43 4.48 1.57
C GLN A 152 17.55 3.61 0.65
N PRO A 153 16.39 4.12 0.20
CA PRO A 153 15.46 3.31 -0.56
C PRO A 153 15.87 3.23 -2.04
N ARG A 154 15.53 2.12 -2.68
CA ARG A 154 15.49 2.03 -4.14
C ARG A 154 14.12 2.52 -4.63
N ALA A 155 14.08 3.47 -5.53
CA ALA A 155 12.83 3.95 -6.13
C ALA A 155 12.44 3.07 -7.33
N VAL A 156 11.17 2.69 -7.41
CA VAL A 156 10.61 1.80 -8.44
C VAL A 156 9.36 2.43 -9.04
N ARG A 157 9.42 2.81 -10.32
CA ARG A 157 8.27 3.23 -11.09
C ARG A 157 7.51 2.01 -11.60
N LEU A 158 6.23 1.96 -11.32
CA LEU A 158 5.30 0.95 -11.82
C LEU A 158 4.31 1.62 -12.77
N VAL A 159 3.92 0.95 -13.85
CA VAL A 159 2.97 1.49 -14.82
C VAL A 159 1.68 0.66 -14.80
N GLY A 160 0.54 1.34 -14.86
CA GLY A 160 -0.80 0.79 -14.87
C GLY A 160 -1.60 1.04 -13.60
N ASN A 161 -2.76 0.39 -13.45
CA ASN A 161 -3.62 0.58 -12.29
C ASN A 161 -2.84 0.40 -10.97
N PRO A 162 -2.81 1.40 -10.09
CA PRO A 162 -1.92 1.40 -8.93
C PRO A 162 -2.05 0.17 -8.02
N GLY A 163 -3.28 -0.24 -7.71
CA GLY A 163 -3.51 -1.40 -6.85
C GLY A 163 -2.97 -2.69 -7.44
N ASP A 164 -3.24 -2.91 -8.73
CA ASP A 164 -2.80 -4.10 -9.46
C ASP A 164 -1.28 -4.12 -9.68
N ALA A 165 -0.70 -2.95 -10.04
CA ALA A 165 0.71 -2.80 -10.31
C ALA A 165 1.56 -3.07 -9.04
N ILE A 166 1.16 -2.50 -7.89
CA ILE A 166 1.82 -2.71 -6.61
C ILE A 166 1.72 -4.18 -6.17
N ALA A 167 0.51 -4.76 -6.20
CA ALA A 167 0.32 -6.15 -5.80
C ALA A 167 1.10 -7.13 -6.70
N ARG A 168 1.05 -6.93 -8.02
CA ARG A 168 1.81 -7.73 -8.98
C ARG A 168 3.31 -7.63 -8.76
N TYR A 169 3.83 -6.42 -8.52
CA TYR A 169 5.24 -6.20 -8.21
C TYR A 169 5.63 -6.92 -6.92
N ALA A 170 4.87 -6.73 -5.84
CA ALA A 170 5.12 -7.36 -4.55
C ALA A 170 5.19 -8.89 -4.65
N ASN A 171 4.28 -9.50 -5.43
CA ASN A 171 4.24 -10.95 -5.64
C ASN A 171 5.40 -11.44 -6.51
N LYS A 172 5.70 -10.73 -7.61
CA LYS A 172 6.80 -11.06 -8.54
C LYS A 172 8.16 -10.99 -7.85
N GLU A 173 8.41 -9.88 -7.15
CA GLU A 173 9.68 -9.63 -6.46
C GLU A 173 9.77 -10.30 -5.09
N LYS A 174 8.68 -10.98 -4.66
CA LYS A 174 8.57 -11.70 -3.38
C LYS A 174 8.87 -10.79 -2.19
N LEU A 175 8.28 -9.62 -2.15
CA LEU A 175 8.41 -8.74 -1.00
C LEU A 175 7.89 -9.45 0.26
N ASP A 176 8.52 -9.15 1.39
CA ASP A 176 8.13 -9.71 2.69
C ASP A 176 7.04 -8.88 3.37
N LEU A 177 6.95 -7.58 3.00
CA LEU A 177 5.99 -6.64 3.52
C LEU A 177 5.73 -5.52 2.52
N VAL A 178 4.48 -5.08 2.40
CA VAL A 178 4.16 -3.77 1.80
C VAL A 178 3.62 -2.86 2.90
N VAL A 179 4.17 -1.63 2.97
CA VAL A 179 3.69 -0.55 3.85
C VAL A 179 3.02 0.50 2.99
N MET A 180 1.85 0.97 3.39
CA MET A 180 1.12 1.99 2.66
C MET A 180 0.17 2.79 3.53
N GLY A 181 -0.19 3.98 3.08
CA GLY A 181 -1.28 4.75 3.66
C GLY A 181 -2.65 4.11 3.42
N SER A 182 -3.59 4.36 4.29
CA SER A 182 -4.97 3.87 4.14
C SER A 182 -5.74 4.56 3.01
N HIS A 183 -5.31 5.75 2.58
CA HIS A 183 -5.90 6.56 1.52
C HIS A 183 -4.79 7.21 0.68
N GLY A 184 -5.18 7.76 -0.49
CA GLY A 184 -4.33 8.60 -1.32
C GLY A 184 -4.82 10.06 -1.32
N PHE A 185 -4.64 10.76 -2.45
CA PHE A 185 -5.01 12.17 -2.63
C PHE A 185 -6.49 12.48 -2.48
N THR A 186 -7.38 11.53 -2.70
CA THR A 186 -8.80 11.75 -2.51
C THR A 186 -9.11 11.87 -1.03
N ASN A 187 -9.22 13.12 -0.56
CA ASN A 187 -9.53 13.51 0.82
C ASN A 187 -10.96 13.13 1.25
N PHE A 188 -11.33 11.89 1.10
CA PHE A 188 -12.49 11.39 1.80
C PHE A 188 -12.08 10.99 3.20
N LYS A 189 -12.52 11.77 4.20
CA LYS A 189 -12.61 11.33 5.61
C LYS A 189 -13.63 10.19 5.71
N SER A 190 -13.54 9.21 4.82
CA SER A 190 -14.40 8.05 4.89
C SER A 190 -13.76 7.02 5.80
N ALA A 191 -14.57 6.39 6.61
CA ALA A 191 -14.16 5.25 7.41
C ALA A 191 -13.70 4.05 6.54
N VAL A 192 -13.89 4.13 5.21
CA VAL A 192 -13.60 3.04 4.25
C VAL A 192 -12.19 3.17 3.73
N LEU A 193 -11.47 2.07 3.64
CA LEU A 193 -10.14 1.96 3.05
C LEU A 193 -10.13 2.44 1.58
N GLY A 194 -9.10 3.15 1.17
CA GLY A 194 -8.95 3.62 -0.22
C GLY A 194 -8.89 2.47 -1.22
N SER A 195 -9.27 2.73 -2.47
CA SER A 195 -9.35 1.71 -3.53
C SER A 195 -8.03 0.98 -3.76
N VAL A 196 -6.91 1.71 -3.81
CA VAL A 196 -5.56 1.14 -3.99
C VAL A 196 -5.22 0.21 -2.82
N ALA A 197 -5.40 0.68 -1.57
CA ALA A 197 -5.11 -0.12 -0.38
C ALA A 197 -6.01 -1.36 -0.29
N THR A 198 -7.29 -1.23 -0.64
CA THR A 198 -8.22 -2.36 -0.73
C THR A 198 -7.75 -3.39 -1.76
N ARG A 199 -7.31 -2.93 -2.93
CA ARG A 199 -6.85 -3.80 -4.01
C ARG A 199 -5.56 -4.53 -3.66
N VAL A 200 -4.56 -3.80 -3.14
CA VAL A 200 -3.30 -4.39 -2.65
C VAL A 200 -3.57 -5.39 -1.53
N ALA A 201 -4.42 -5.02 -0.55
CA ALA A 201 -4.78 -5.93 0.53
C ALA A 201 -5.56 -7.16 0.07
N ALA A 202 -6.23 -7.14 -1.09
CA ALA A 202 -6.88 -8.31 -1.67
C ALA A 202 -5.91 -9.21 -2.43
N GLU A 203 -4.94 -8.67 -3.18
CA GLU A 203 -4.16 -9.39 -4.18
C GLU A 203 -2.71 -9.68 -3.82
N ALA A 204 -2.09 -8.87 -2.95
CA ALA A 204 -0.72 -9.14 -2.54
C ALA A 204 -0.66 -10.42 -1.69
N GLU A 205 0.36 -11.24 -1.92
CA GLU A 205 0.60 -12.48 -1.18
C GLU A 205 1.40 -12.26 0.10
N CYS A 206 2.09 -11.13 0.23
CA CYS A 206 2.82 -10.75 1.44
C CYS A 206 1.90 -10.06 2.46
N PRO A 207 2.33 -9.95 3.73
CA PRO A 207 1.73 -9.07 4.72
C PRO A 207 1.65 -7.62 4.25
N ILE A 208 0.59 -6.91 4.69
CA ILE A 208 0.38 -5.50 4.36
C ILE A 208 0.21 -4.70 5.65
N LEU A 209 1.03 -3.66 5.82
CA LEU A 209 0.91 -2.71 6.92
C LEU A 209 0.20 -1.45 6.41
N ILE A 210 -0.98 -1.19 6.96
CA ILE A 210 -1.83 -0.05 6.59
C ILE A 210 -1.73 1.01 7.69
N ILE A 211 -1.32 2.22 7.33
CA ILE A 211 -1.18 3.38 8.21
C ILE A 211 -2.33 4.37 7.97
N ARG A 212 -2.91 4.87 9.07
CA ARG A 212 -4.11 5.74 9.06
C ARG A 212 -3.75 7.20 9.33
#